data_2019447228b98647a85013df3452624f
#
_entry.id   2019447228b98647a85013df3452624f
#
_cell.length_a   1.000
_cell.length_b   1.000
_cell.length_c   1.000
_cell.angle_alpha   90.00
_cell.angle_beta   90.00
_cell.angle_gamma   90.00
#
_symmetry.space_group_name_H-M   'P 1'
#
loop_
_entity.id
_entity.type
_entity.pdbx_description
1 polymer ?
#
loop_
_entity_poly.entity_id
_entity_poly.type
_entity_poly.pdbx_seq_one_letter_code
_entity_poly.pdbx_strand_id
1 'polypeptide(L)'
;MNSVMNPFEKIPQGEIHFFKEKVQRWVNVDKQISDLEAQIRELKKVRNKELEPEITGFMVKYNVTDLNTESGKLRCKEKKTKQALNKDNIRQNLTPYINGDKLDSAIESMWNNRPEKVSYQIQKVKN
;
A
#
# COMPACT_ATOMS: atom_id res chain seq x y z
N MET A 1 -12.19 0.22 -45.82
CA MET A 1 -10.92 -0.05 -45.18
C MET A 1 -10.72 0.88 -43.99
N ASN A 2 -10.72 0.33 -42.84
CA ASN A 2 -10.63 1.14 -41.64
C ASN A 2 -9.20 1.21 -41.16
N SER A 3 -8.52 2.24 -41.60
CA SER A 3 -7.28 2.60 -40.96
C SER A 3 -7.63 3.26 -39.63
N VAL A 4 -7.14 2.67 -38.53
CA VAL A 4 -7.18 3.35 -37.26
C VAL A 4 -6.31 4.60 -37.40
N MET A 5 -6.93 5.77 -37.37
CA MET A 5 -6.17 7.01 -37.44
C MET A 5 -5.28 7.12 -36.22
N ASN A 6 -3.99 7.28 -36.44
CA ASN A 6 -3.05 7.60 -35.40
C ASN A 6 -3.46 8.94 -34.77
N PRO A 7 -3.84 8.98 -33.49
CA PRO A 7 -4.28 10.23 -32.87
C PRO A 7 -3.23 11.34 -32.91
N PHE A 8 -1.96 10.99 -33.10
CA PHE A 8 -0.87 11.95 -33.14
C PHE A 8 -0.77 12.70 -34.48
N GLU A 9 -1.43 12.23 -35.53
CA GLU A 9 -1.36 12.88 -36.85
C GLU A 9 -1.96 14.29 -36.89
N LYS A 10 -2.94 14.54 -36.01
CA LYS A 10 -3.61 15.85 -35.96
C LYS A 10 -2.98 16.83 -34.98
N ILE A 11 -1.93 16.41 -34.29
CA ILE A 11 -1.29 17.24 -33.27
C ILE A 11 -0.12 18.00 -33.90
N PRO A 12 0.02 19.31 -33.64
CA PRO A 12 1.18 20.07 -34.13
C PRO A 12 2.50 19.47 -33.64
N GLN A 13 3.51 19.49 -34.48
CA GLN A 13 4.82 18.87 -34.21
C GLN A 13 5.48 19.41 -32.95
N GLY A 14 5.36 20.70 -32.68
CA GLY A 14 5.89 21.29 -31.45
C GLY A 14 5.27 20.71 -30.20
N GLU A 15 3.97 20.50 -30.20
CA GLU A 15 3.26 19.90 -29.06
C GLU A 15 3.60 18.43 -28.88
N ILE A 16 3.78 17.70 -30.01
CA ILE A 16 4.24 16.29 -29.93
C ILE A 16 5.61 16.21 -29.26
N HIS A 17 6.51 17.12 -29.60
CA HIS A 17 7.86 17.15 -29.02
C HIS A 17 7.79 17.37 -27.52
N PHE A 18 7.03 18.35 -27.06
CA PHE A 18 6.83 18.59 -25.62
C PHE A 18 6.19 17.38 -24.93
N PHE A 19 5.22 16.77 -25.57
CA PHE A 19 4.56 15.57 -25.04
C PHE A 19 5.56 14.43 -24.84
N LYS A 20 6.38 14.17 -25.86
CA LYS A 20 7.41 13.12 -25.78
C LYS A 20 8.41 13.39 -24.67
N GLU A 21 8.84 14.64 -24.50
CA GLU A 21 9.74 15.01 -23.41
C GLU A 21 9.11 14.76 -22.05
N LYS A 22 7.84 15.10 -21.89
CA LYS A 22 7.12 14.87 -20.63
C LYS A 22 6.99 13.38 -20.33
N VAL A 23 6.68 12.58 -21.33
CA VAL A 23 6.59 11.12 -21.18
C VAL A 23 7.95 10.54 -20.78
N GLN A 24 9.02 10.97 -21.45
CA GLN A 24 10.37 10.50 -21.14
C GLN A 24 10.77 10.88 -19.70
N ARG A 25 10.46 12.10 -19.31
CA ARG A 25 10.70 12.55 -17.93
C ARG A 25 9.92 11.73 -16.92
N TRP A 26 8.65 11.46 -17.21
CA TRP A 26 7.82 10.61 -16.33
C TRP A 26 8.44 9.23 -16.14
N VAL A 27 8.87 8.61 -17.24
CA VAL A 27 9.49 7.27 -17.22
C VAL A 27 10.77 7.28 -16.38
N ASN A 28 11.61 8.29 -16.55
CA ASN A 28 12.86 8.42 -15.80
C ASN A 28 12.60 8.61 -14.29
N VAL A 29 11.66 9.47 -13.94
CA VAL A 29 11.28 9.70 -12.54
C VAL A 29 10.69 8.43 -11.93
N ASP A 30 9.82 7.76 -12.66
CA ASP A 30 9.22 6.50 -12.21
C ASP A 30 10.28 5.44 -11.92
N LYS A 31 11.28 5.33 -12.78
CA LYS A 31 12.40 4.40 -12.56
C LYS A 31 13.18 4.75 -11.29
N GLN A 32 13.48 6.03 -11.08
CA GLN A 32 14.17 6.48 -9.88
C GLN A 32 13.38 6.16 -8.62
N ILE A 33 12.07 6.37 -8.65
CA ILE A 33 11.17 6.03 -7.54
C ILE A 33 11.22 4.54 -7.27
N SER A 34 11.12 3.70 -8.31
CA SER A 34 11.16 2.24 -8.15
C SER A 34 12.46 1.75 -7.52
N ASP A 35 13.59 2.32 -7.95
CA ASP A 35 14.90 1.96 -7.40
C ASP A 35 15.00 2.36 -5.92
N LEU A 36 14.53 3.56 -5.58
CA LEU A 36 14.51 4.02 -4.18
C LEU A 36 13.57 3.20 -3.31
N GLU A 37 12.41 2.84 -3.83
CA GLU A 37 11.44 1.99 -3.12
C GLU A 37 12.03 0.62 -2.81
N ALA A 38 12.77 0.04 -3.76
CA ALA A 38 13.46 -1.24 -3.54
C ALA A 38 14.49 -1.12 -2.43
N GLN A 39 15.29 -0.05 -2.42
CA GLN A 39 16.27 0.21 -1.36
C GLN A 39 15.59 0.41 -0.01
N ILE A 40 14.52 1.18 0.03
CA ILE A 40 13.75 1.43 1.26
C ILE A 40 13.17 0.13 1.79
N ARG A 41 12.65 -0.73 0.91
CA ARG A 41 12.06 -2.02 1.31
C ARG A 41 13.11 -2.90 1.99
N GLU A 42 14.30 -2.98 1.44
CA GLU A 42 15.40 -3.76 2.03
C GLU A 42 15.82 -3.19 3.39
N LEU A 43 15.94 -1.87 3.51
CA LEU A 43 16.29 -1.22 4.77
C LEU A 43 15.20 -1.43 5.84
N LYS A 44 13.94 -1.35 5.45
CA LYS A 44 12.81 -1.61 6.36
C LYS A 44 12.81 -3.04 6.84
N LYS A 45 13.16 -3.98 5.97
CA LYS A 45 13.25 -5.39 6.33
C LYS A 45 14.32 -5.62 7.40
N VAL A 46 15.50 -5.04 7.22
CA VAL A 46 16.57 -5.14 8.20
C VAL A 46 16.13 -4.51 9.54
N ARG A 47 15.58 -3.31 9.50
CA ARG A 47 15.15 -2.59 10.70
C ARG A 47 14.05 -3.32 11.45
N ASN A 48 13.01 -3.78 10.73
CA ASN A 48 11.78 -4.26 11.35
C ASN A 48 11.80 -5.76 11.64
N LYS A 49 12.48 -6.54 10.81
CA LYS A 49 12.45 -8.01 10.94
C LYS A 49 13.71 -8.58 11.57
N GLU A 50 14.84 -7.89 11.48
CA GLU A 50 16.10 -8.35 12.04
C GLU A 50 16.48 -7.61 13.30
N LEU A 51 16.58 -6.28 13.24
CA LEU A 51 17.10 -5.48 14.34
C LEU A 51 16.07 -5.22 15.45
N GLU A 52 14.87 -4.83 15.09
CA GLU A 52 13.85 -4.46 16.07
C GLU A 52 13.48 -5.61 17.01
N PRO A 53 13.24 -6.85 16.52
CA PRO A 53 12.97 -7.97 17.41
C PRO A 53 14.13 -8.27 18.38
N GLU A 54 15.38 -8.14 17.93
CA GLU A 54 16.54 -8.36 18.79
C GLU A 54 16.63 -7.29 19.87
N ILE A 55 16.42 -6.02 19.49
CA ILE A 55 16.47 -4.90 20.43
C ILE A 55 15.33 -5.00 21.44
N THR A 56 14.11 -5.21 20.99
CA THR A 56 12.94 -5.32 21.89
C THR A 56 13.04 -6.55 22.79
N GLY A 57 13.53 -7.67 22.27
CA GLY A 57 13.76 -8.88 23.04
C GLY A 57 14.73 -8.63 24.20
N PHE A 58 15.82 -7.94 23.95
CA PHE A 58 16.79 -7.55 24.96
C PHE A 58 16.15 -6.60 26.00
N MET A 59 15.45 -5.58 25.52
CA MET A 59 14.82 -4.60 26.41
C MET A 59 13.78 -5.24 27.34
N VAL A 60 12.94 -6.13 26.80
CA VAL A 60 11.95 -6.85 27.58
C VAL A 60 12.63 -7.76 28.61
N LYS A 61 13.66 -8.48 28.19
CA LYS A 61 14.39 -9.41 29.07
C LYS A 61 14.97 -8.71 30.30
N TYR A 62 15.49 -7.51 30.13
CA TYR A 62 16.17 -6.76 31.21
C TYR A 62 15.33 -5.61 31.77
N ASN A 63 14.04 -5.53 31.45
CA ASN A 63 13.14 -4.48 31.90
C ASN A 63 13.62 -3.06 31.56
N VAL A 64 14.26 -2.91 30.42
CA VAL A 64 14.66 -1.60 29.90
C VAL A 64 13.51 -1.05 29.07
N THR A 65 12.99 0.12 29.41
CA THR A 65 11.90 0.75 28.68
C THR A 65 12.36 1.81 27.71
N ASP A 66 13.43 2.53 28.04
CA ASP A 66 13.93 3.64 27.24
C ASP A 66 15.43 3.50 27.00
N LEU A 67 15.86 3.88 25.79
CA LEU A 67 17.26 3.99 25.41
C LEU A 67 17.53 5.40 24.91
N ASN A 68 18.62 6.00 25.38
CA ASN A 68 19.08 7.28 24.86
C ASN A 68 20.09 7.06 23.74
N THR A 69 19.85 7.64 22.57
CA THR A 69 20.77 7.61 21.44
C THR A 69 21.12 9.01 21.02
N GLU A 70 22.15 9.16 20.19
CA GLU A 70 22.52 10.46 19.63
C GLU A 70 21.37 11.08 18.83
N SER A 71 20.55 10.25 18.19
CA SER A 71 19.41 10.70 17.37
C SER A 71 18.13 10.90 18.16
N GLY A 72 18.13 10.60 19.46
CA GLY A 72 16.95 10.74 20.31
C GLY A 72 16.71 9.53 21.19
N LYS A 73 15.60 9.56 21.91
CA LYS A 73 15.19 8.49 22.82
C LYS A 73 14.37 7.43 22.07
N LEU A 74 14.72 6.17 22.27
CA LEU A 74 13.96 5.03 21.78
C LEU A 74 13.22 4.39 22.96
N ARG A 75 11.93 4.13 22.76
CA ARG A 75 11.08 3.52 23.78
C ARG A 75 10.53 2.19 23.30
N CYS A 76 10.67 1.15 24.14
CA CYS A 76 10.01 -0.12 23.89
C CYS A 76 8.56 -0.01 24.37
N LYS A 77 7.63 -0.05 23.42
CA LYS A 77 6.21 0.15 23.69
C LYS A 77 5.44 -1.12 23.36
N GLU A 78 4.63 -1.58 24.30
CA GLU A 78 3.67 -2.63 23.99
C GLU A 78 2.56 -2.02 23.12
N LYS A 79 2.38 -2.59 21.93
CA LYS A 79 1.35 -2.12 21.00
C LYS A 79 0.29 -3.20 20.86
N LYS A 80 -0.92 -2.87 21.27
CA LYS A 80 -2.10 -3.74 21.06
C LYS A 80 -2.90 -3.17 19.91
N THR A 81 -3.03 -3.94 18.84
CA THR A 81 -3.84 -3.55 17.69
C THR A 81 -4.98 -4.53 17.52
N LYS A 82 -6.14 -3.99 17.18
CA LYS A 82 -7.29 -4.82 16.84
C LYS A 82 -7.08 -5.36 15.43
N GLN A 83 -7.48 -6.59 15.20
CA GLN A 83 -7.45 -7.17 13.87
C GLN A 83 -8.34 -6.37 12.93
N ALA A 84 -7.94 -6.30 11.66
CA ALA A 84 -8.77 -5.69 10.63
C ALA A 84 -10.10 -6.45 10.53
N LEU A 85 -11.18 -5.73 10.21
CA LEU A 85 -12.46 -6.36 9.98
C LEU A 85 -12.40 -7.25 8.74
N ASN A 86 -12.82 -8.51 8.91
CA ASN A 86 -12.98 -9.47 7.81
C ASN A 86 -14.29 -10.20 8.02
N LYS A 87 -14.68 -11.01 7.01
CA LYS A 87 -15.96 -11.74 7.07
C LYS A 87 -16.06 -12.63 8.30
N ASP A 88 -14.98 -13.30 8.68
CA ASP A 88 -14.98 -14.24 9.79
C ASP A 88 -15.18 -13.54 11.13
N ASN A 89 -14.45 -12.47 11.41
CA ASN A 89 -14.59 -11.77 12.70
C ASN A 89 -15.91 -10.99 12.79
N ILE A 90 -16.43 -10.48 11.67
CA ILE A 90 -17.75 -9.87 11.62
C ILE A 90 -18.82 -10.91 11.95
N ARG A 91 -18.73 -12.09 11.35
CA ARG A 91 -19.64 -13.20 11.62
C ARG A 91 -19.63 -13.57 13.10
N GLN A 92 -18.45 -13.77 13.68
CA GLN A 92 -18.31 -14.15 15.10
C GLN A 92 -18.95 -13.11 16.02
N ASN A 93 -18.73 -11.83 15.74
CA ASN A 93 -19.24 -10.76 16.58
C ASN A 93 -20.76 -10.54 16.43
N LEU A 94 -21.32 -10.81 15.27
CA LEU A 94 -22.74 -10.60 15.00
C LEU A 94 -23.63 -11.82 15.29
N THR A 95 -23.03 -13.00 15.43
CA THR A 95 -23.77 -14.26 15.69
C THR A 95 -24.75 -14.15 16.85
N PRO A 96 -24.44 -13.52 18.00
CA PRO A 96 -25.41 -13.37 19.09
C PRO A 96 -26.59 -12.47 18.79
N TYR A 97 -26.50 -11.62 17.78
CA TYR A 97 -27.50 -10.58 17.48
C TYR A 97 -28.36 -10.88 16.27
N ILE A 98 -27.86 -11.66 15.32
CA ILE A 98 -28.53 -11.91 14.04
C ILE A 98 -28.60 -13.40 13.78
N ASN A 99 -29.78 -13.87 13.36
CA ASN A 99 -30.00 -15.26 12.98
C ASN A 99 -29.08 -15.67 11.81
N GLY A 100 -28.55 -16.89 11.84
CA GLY A 100 -27.49 -17.38 10.95
C GLY A 100 -27.76 -17.18 9.46
N ASP A 101 -28.97 -17.46 8.97
CA ASP A 101 -29.32 -17.30 7.56
C ASP A 101 -29.31 -15.83 7.13
N LYS A 102 -29.84 -14.97 7.99
CA LYS A 102 -29.87 -13.51 7.75
C LYS A 102 -28.47 -12.90 7.89
N LEU A 103 -27.66 -13.46 8.78
CA LEU A 103 -26.31 -13.00 9.01
C LEU A 103 -25.44 -13.16 7.76
N ASP A 104 -25.47 -14.33 7.14
CA ASP A 104 -24.70 -14.60 5.92
C ASP A 104 -25.12 -13.67 4.77
N SER A 105 -26.42 -13.51 4.58
CA SER A 105 -26.94 -12.59 3.57
C SER A 105 -26.54 -11.14 3.83
N ALA A 106 -26.57 -10.70 5.09
CA ALA A 106 -26.19 -9.35 5.46
C ALA A 106 -24.71 -9.09 5.20
N ILE A 107 -23.83 -10.03 5.56
CA ILE A 107 -22.40 -9.92 5.35
C ILE A 107 -22.07 -9.86 3.86
N GLU A 108 -22.66 -10.75 3.05
CA GLU A 108 -22.45 -10.75 1.61
C GLU A 108 -22.94 -9.45 0.96
N SER A 109 -24.09 -8.94 1.39
CA SER A 109 -24.60 -7.67 0.90
C SER A 109 -23.66 -6.50 1.23
N MET A 110 -23.16 -6.44 2.47
CA MET A 110 -22.20 -5.41 2.88
C MET A 110 -20.91 -5.47 2.08
N TRP A 111 -20.44 -6.68 1.81
CA TRP A 111 -19.18 -6.89 1.11
C TRP A 111 -19.28 -6.56 -0.37
N ASN A 112 -20.36 -6.98 -1.02
CA ASN A 112 -20.54 -6.87 -2.46
C ASN A 112 -21.11 -5.52 -2.92
N ASN A 113 -21.85 -4.82 -2.06
CA ASN A 113 -22.57 -3.59 -2.42
C ASN A 113 -21.86 -2.31 -1.95
N ARG A 114 -20.57 -2.38 -1.67
CA ARG A 114 -19.80 -1.19 -1.33
C ARG A 114 -19.74 -0.27 -2.56
N PRO A 115 -19.90 1.05 -2.36
CA PRO A 115 -19.78 1.97 -3.47
C PRO A 115 -18.38 1.95 -4.06
N GLU A 116 -18.31 2.00 -5.38
CA GLU A 116 -17.04 2.03 -6.09
C GLU A 116 -16.59 3.47 -6.30
N LYS A 117 -15.28 3.65 -6.24
CA LYS A 117 -14.64 4.93 -6.54
C LYS A 117 -13.84 4.77 -7.82
N VAL A 118 -14.07 5.65 -8.78
CA VAL A 118 -13.36 5.61 -10.06
C VAL A 118 -12.26 6.65 -10.06
N SER A 119 -11.05 6.23 -10.42
CA SER A 119 -9.92 7.13 -10.61
C SER A 119 -9.13 6.66 -11.82
N TYR A 120 -8.32 7.55 -12.37
CA TYR A 120 -7.50 7.26 -13.54
C TYR A 120 -6.03 7.35 -13.19
N GLN A 121 -5.23 6.40 -13.68
CA GLN A 121 -3.81 6.34 -13.41
C GLN A 121 -3.07 5.85 -14.64
N ILE A 122 -1.77 6.15 -14.69
CA ILE A 122 -0.90 5.66 -15.77
C ILE A 122 -0.31 4.33 -15.30
N GLN A 123 -0.41 3.34 -16.17
CA GLN A 123 0.11 2.00 -15.92
C GLN A 123 1.14 1.63 -16.99
N LYS A 124 2.27 1.08 -16.58
CA LYS A 124 3.24 0.49 -17.51
C LYS A 124 2.77 -0.91 -17.88
N VAL A 125 2.77 -1.21 -19.17
CA VAL A 125 2.40 -2.52 -19.68
C VAL A 125 3.65 -3.24 -20.14
N LYS A 126 3.85 -4.46 -19.65
CA LYS A 126 4.97 -5.31 -20.09
C LYS A 126 4.67 -5.89 -21.45
N ASN A 127 5.63 -5.74 -22.36
CA ASN A 127 5.57 -6.35 -23.67
C ASN A 127 5.96 -7.82 -23.64
#